data_e0cbe48151e42ec8b8a7f279df7585b5
#
_entry.id   e0cbe48151e42ec8b8a7f279df7585b5
#
_cell.length_a   1.000
_cell.length_b   1.000
_cell.length_c   1.000
_cell.angle_alpha   90.00
_cell.angle_beta   90.00
_cell.angle_gamma   90.00
#
_symmetry.space_group_name_H-M   'P 1'
#
loop_
_entity.id
_entity.type
_entity.pdbx_description
1 polymer ?
#
loop_
_entity_poly.entity_id
_entity_poly.type
_entity_poly.pdbx_seq_one_letter_code
_entity_poly.pdbx_strand_id
1 'polypeptide(L)'
;DHGNQRVDFVLGNNHGETCAPELMKLADSTLRAAGYVVRLNNPYSGGYTTRHYGKPRDQVQALQIEINRHLYMDEARVERGPGFDDLKRDISHLITVLADAELSQLAAE
;
A
#
# COMPACT_ATOMS: atom_id res chain seq x y z
N ASP A 1 -17.52 14.00 -7.19
CA ASP A 1 -16.23 13.65 -7.60
C ASP A 1 -15.94 13.91 -9.08
N HIS A 2 -16.82 14.59 -9.75
CA HIS A 2 -16.66 15.10 -11.12
C HIS A 2 -16.21 14.06 -12.13
N GLY A 3 -16.70 12.81 -12.00
CA GLY A 3 -16.38 11.74 -12.91
C GLY A 3 -15.05 11.04 -12.63
N ASN A 4 -14.26 11.51 -11.67
CA ASN A 4 -13.04 10.84 -11.28
C ASN A 4 -13.38 9.62 -10.43
N GLN A 5 -12.58 8.57 -10.59
CA GLN A 5 -12.71 7.40 -9.73
C GLN A 5 -12.32 7.73 -8.30
N ARG A 6 -13.04 7.12 -7.36
CA ARG A 6 -12.70 7.23 -5.95
C ARG A 6 -11.41 6.46 -5.69
N VAL A 7 -10.47 7.09 -5.00
CA VAL A 7 -9.18 6.45 -4.68
C VAL A 7 -9.39 5.50 -3.51
N ASP A 8 -8.93 4.27 -3.66
CA ASP A 8 -9.02 3.23 -2.64
C ASP A 8 -7.77 3.19 -1.76
N PHE A 9 -6.60 3.30 -2.38
CA PHE A 9 -5.31 3.24 -1.70
C PHE A 9 -4.40 4.38 -2.16
N VAL A 10 -3.62 4.91 -1.22
CA VAL A 10 -2.49 5.76 -1.54
C VAL A 10 -1.23 5.10 -0.99
N LEU A 11 -0.27 4.81 -1.85
CA LEU A 11 1.01 4.25 -1.45
C LEU A 11 2.06 5.37 -1.42
N GLY A 12 2.84 5.40 -0.34
CA GLY A 12 3.86 6.42 -0.17
C GLY A 12 5.22 5.83 0.14
N ASN A 13 6.24 6.20 -0.65
CA ASN A 13 7.63 5.84 -0.37
C ASN A 13 8.54 7.07 -0.34
N ASN A 14 7.95 8.23 -0.07
CA ASN A 14 8.62 9.51 -0.07
C ASN A 14 9.44 9.73 -1.36
N HIS A 15 8.79 9.51 -2.50
CA HIS A 15 9.37 9.67 -3.84
C HIS A 15 10.65 8.85 -4.03
N GLY A 16 10.65 7.61 -3.52
CA GLY A 16 11.75 6.66 -3.70
C GLY A 16 12.76 6.64 -2.58
N GLU A 17 12.62 7.50 -1.57
CA GLU A 17 13.61 7.61 -0.50
C GLU A 17 13.47 6.55 0.59
N THR A 18 12.25 6.05 0.84
CA THR A 18 11.98 5.15 1.97
C THR A 18 11.73 3.71 1.58
N CYS A 19 11.41 3.47 0.33
CA CYS A 19 11.13 2.14 -0.21
C CYS A 19 11.56 2.12 -1.68
N ALA A 20 12.21 1.04 -2.08
CA ALA A 20 12.65 0.88 -3.47
C ALA A 20 11.47 0.99 -4.43
N PRO A 21 11.63 1.68 -5.58
CA PRO A 21 10.55 1.82 -6.56
C PRO A 21 9.98 0.49 -7.04
N GLU A 22 10.82 -0.52 -7.17
CA GLU A 22 10.40 -1.86 -7.63
C GLU A 22 9.43 -2.50 -6.66
N LEU A 23 9.67 -2.35 -5.36
CA LEU A 23 8.79 -2.90 -4.34
C LEU A 23 7.44 -2.17 -4.31
N MET A 24 7.48 -0.85 -4.44
CA MET A 24 6.25 -0.06 -4.51
C MET A 24 5.45 -0.38 -5.77
N LYS A 25 6.12 -0.60 -6.91
CA LYS A 25 5.43 -1.04 -8.14
C LYS A 25 4.75 -2.39 -7.97
N LEU A 26 5.39 -3.30 -7.26
CA LEU A 26 4.81 -4.61 -6.98
C LEU A 26 3.55 -4.47 -6.12
N ALA A 27 3.59 -3.63 -5.10
CA ALA A 27 2.42 -3.35 -4.27
C ALA A 27 1.28 -2.74 -5.11
N ASP A 28 1.62 -1.77 -5.96
CA ASP A 28 0.67 -1.11 -6.84
C ASP A 28 0.01 -2.12 -7.79
N SER A 29 0.80 -2.92 -8.49
CA SER A 29 0.26 -3.89 -9.45
C SER A 29 -0.58 -4.96 -8.75
N THR A 30 -0.20 -5.39 -7.56
CA THR A 30 -0.95 -6.38 -6.79
C THR A 30 -2.33 -5.84 -6.41
N LEU A 31 -2.40 -4.61 -5.93
CA LEU A 31 -3.67 -3.99 -5.56
C LEU A 31 -4.54 -3.69 -6.79
N ARG A 32 -3.94 -3.22 -7.88
CA ARG A 32 -4.69 -2.97 -9.12
C ARG A 32 -5.25 -4.26 -9.72
N ALA A 33 -4.50 -5.35 -9.64
CA ALA A 33 -4.97 -6.65 -10.11
C ALA A 33 -6.18 -7.14 -9.31
N ALA A 34 -6.28 -6.74 -8.05
CA ALA A 34 -7.43 -7.05 -7.19
C ALA A 34 -8.62 -6.10 -7.43
N GLY A 35 -8.48 -5.11 -8.31
CA GLY A 35 -9.56 -4.21 -8.69
C GLY A 35 -9.57 -2.85 -7.98
N TYR A 36 -8.55 -2.53 -7.21
CA TYR A 36 -8.51 -1.27 -6.48
C TYR A 36 -7.95 -0.12 -7.31
N VAL A 37 -8.37 1.10 -6.98
CA VAL A 37 -7.84 2.34 -7.54
C VAL A 37 -6.73 2.82 -6.62
N VAL A 38 -5.51 2.94 -7.16
CA VAL A 38 -4.30 3.23 -6.39
C VAL A 38 -3.64 4.50 -6.90
N ARG A 39 -3.18 5.36 -5.98
CA ARG A 39 -2.31 6.49 -6.29
C ARG A 39 -0.98 6.34 -5.57
N LEU A 40 0.07 6.87 -6.18
CA LEU A 40 1.43 6.78 -5.65
C LEU A 40 1.91 8.17 -5.24
N ASN A 41 2.28 8.34 -3.95
CA ASN A 41 2.83 9.58 -3.40
C ASN A 41 1.95 10.82 -3.58
N ASN A 42 0.66 10.64 -3.82
CA ASN A 42 -0.26 11.74 -4.08
C ASN A 42 -1.65 11.39 -3.55
N PRO A 43 -2.21 12.13 -2.60
CA PRO A 43 -1.66 13.36 -2.01
C PRO A 43 -0.62 13.15 -0.91
N TYR A 44 -0.44 11.92 -0.45
CA TYR A 44 0.45 11.62 0.68
C TYR A 44 1.63 10.77 0.23
N SER A 45 2.84 11.22 0.55
CA SER A 45 4.06 10.51 0.16
C SER A 45 4.70 9.71 1.30
N GLY A 46 4.21 9.88 2.52
CA GLY A 46 4.71 9.19 3.70
C GLY A 46 4.86 10.10 4.90
N GLY A 47 4.62 9.54 6.08
CA GLY A 47 4.72 10.27 7.34
C GLY A 47 6.08 10.08 8.03
N TYR A 48 6.15 10.52 9.28
CA TYR A 48 7.38 10.48 10.07
C TYR A 48 7.98 9.07 10.17
N THR A 49 7.15 8.09 10.51
CA THR A 49 7.63 6.71 10.70
C THR A 49 8.28 6.17 9.44
N THR A 50 7.63 6.41 8.30
CA THR A 50 8.15 5.97 7.01
C THR A 50 9.50 6.60 6.71
N ARG A 51 9.60 7.93 6.89
CA ARG A 51 10.84 8.66 6.63
C ARG A 51 11.96 8.31 7.61
N HIS A 52 11.58 8.07 8.87
CA HIS A 52 12.57 7.79 9.91
C HIS A 52 13.20 6.40 9.77
N TYR A 53 12.41 5.39 9.42
CA TYR A 53 12.88 4.01 9.39
C TYR A 53 13.23 3.50 8.00
N GLY A 54 12.67 4.09 6.94
CA GLY A 54 12.93 3.63 5.58
C GLY A 54 14.32 3.97 5.11
N LYS A 55 15.14 2.95 4.87
CA LYS A 55 16.53 3.09 4.39
C LYS A 55 16.79 1.98 3.38
N PRO A 56 16.34 2.11 2.13
CA PRO A 56 16.47 1.04 1.14
C PRO A 56 17.92 0.61 0.89
N ARG A 57 18.87 1.55 1.01
CA ARG A 57 20.29 1.24 0.87
C ARG A 57 20.78 0.27 1.94
N ASP A 58 20.16 0.29 3.11
CA ASP A 58 20.45 -0.62 4.22
C ASP A 58 19.46 -1.79 4.25
N GLN A 59 18.70 -1.99 3.15
CA GLN A 59 17.70 -3.04 3.00
C GLN A 59 16.55 -2.94 3.99
N VAL A 60 16.27 -1.73 4.47
CA VAL A 60 15.10 -1.45 5.30
C VAL A 60 14.09 -0.69 4.47
N GLN A 61 13.02 -1.38 4.08
CA GLN A 61 11.95 -0.79 3.27
C GLN A 61 10.84 -0.29 4.18
N ALA A 62 10.38 0.93 3.94
CA ALA A 62 9.22 1.46 4.62
C ALA A 62 8.25 2.03 3.59
N LEU A 63 7.10 1.41 3.47
CA LEU A 63 6.05 1.79 2.54
C LEU A 63 4.81 2.19 3.34
N GLN A 64 4.32 3.39 3.12
CA GLN A 64 3.07 3.84 3.74
C GLN A 64 1.90 3.40 2.87
N ILE A 65 0.89 2.83 3.51
CA ILE A 65 -0.33 2.39 2.83
C ILE A 65 -1.51 3.09 3.50
N GLU A 66 -2.12 4.03 2.78
CA GLU A 66 -3.34 4.71 3.20
C GLU A 66 -4.53 3.99 2.60
N ILE A 67 -5.51 3.64 3.43
CA ILE A 67 -6.69 2.87 3.00
C ILE A 67 -7.92 3.73 3.17
N ASN A 68 -8.69 3.90 2.10
CA ASN A 68 -9.93 4.64 2.18
C ASN A 68 -10.95 3.85 3.01
N ARG A 69 -11.53 4.51 4.02
CA ARG A 69 -12.45 3.86 4.97
C ARG A 69 -13.67 3.23 4.30
N HIS A 70 -14.11 3.73 3.15
CA HIS A 70 -15.28 3.16 2.47
C HIS A 70 -15.10 1.69 2.10
N LEU A 71 -13.84 1.20 2.03
CA LEU A 71 -13.56 -0.18 1.67
C LEU A 71 -13.94 -1.16 2.78
N TYR A 72 -13.91 -0.74 4.03
CA TYR A 72 -14.09 -1.66 5.16
C TYR A 72 -15.11 -1.20 6.19
N MET A 73 -15.67 -0.02 6.04
CA MET A 73 -16.50 0.59 7.07
C MET A 73 -17.79 1.16 6.48
N ASP A 74 -18.89 0.94 7.19
CA ASP A 74 -20.12 1.68 6.97
C ASP A 74 -20.02 2.92 7.85
N GLU A 75 -19.66 4.05 7.26
CA GLU A 75 -19.42 5.29 8.00
C GLU A 75 -20.68 5.85 8.65
N ALA A 76 -21.83 5.63 8.03
CA ALA A 76 -23.11 6.09 8.59
C ALA A 76 -23.47 5.37 9.88
N ARG A 77 -23.12 4.09 9.99
CA ARG A 77 -23.39 3.26 11.17
C ARG A 77 -22.21 3.11 12.09
N VAL A 78 -21.03 3.56 11.66
CA VAL A 78 -19.76 3.41 12.39
C VAL A 78 -19.50 1.95 12.76
N GLU A 79 -19.61 1.07 11.76
CA GLU A 79 -19.39 -0.37 11.93
C GLU A 79 -18.74 -0.96 10.69
N ARG A 80 -18.37 -2.24 10.72
CA ARG A 80 -17.80 -2.93 9.56
C ARG A 80 -18.76 -2.87 8.39
N GLY A 81 -18.22 -2.51 7.23
CA GLY A 81 -18.96 -2.59 5.99
C GLY A 81 -18.87 -3.96 5.35
N PRO A 82 -19.62 -4.21 4.27
CA PRO A 82 -19.64 -5.50 3.59
C PRO A 82 -18.31 -5.85 2.92
N GLY A 83 -17.45 -4.87 2.65
CA GLY A 83 -16.14 -5.10 2.03
C GLY A 83 -15.02 -5.45 3.00
N PHE A 84 -15.28 -5.49 4.30
CA PHE A 84 -14.24 -5.67 5.30
C PHE A 84 -13.45 -6.97 5.13
N ASP A 85 -14.14 -8.08 4.94
CA ASP A 85 -13.47 -9.38 4.83
C ASP A 85 -12.68 -9.52 3.53
N ASP A 86 -13.21 -8.99 2.43
CA ASP A 86 -12.49 -8.98 1.16
C ASP A 86 -11.23 -8.14 1.25
N LEU A 87 -11.30 -6.98 1.87
CA LEU A 87 -10.15 -6.12 2.07
C LEU A 87 -9.09 -6.80 2.93
N LYS A 88 -9.52 -7.44 4.02
CA LYS A 88 -8.60 -8.16 4.91
C LYS A 88 -7.84 -9.25 4.15
N ARG A 89 -8.54 -10.00 3.30
CA ARG A 89 -7.93 -11.03 2.46
C ARG A 89 -6.91 -10.40 1.49
N ASP A 90 -7.28 -9.32 0.84
CA ASP A 90 -6.44 -8.68 -0.17
C ASP A 90 -5.19 -8.02 0.46
N ILE A 91 -5.32 -7.43 1.63
CA ILE A 91 -4.17 -6.90 2.38
C ILE A 91 -3.24 -8.04 2.82
N SER A 92 -3.81 -9.14 3.29
CA SER A 92 -3.00 -10.31 3.68
C SER A 92 -2.22 -10.85 2.49
N HIS A 93 -2.85 -10.92 1.32
CA HIS A 93 -2.18 -11.31 0.09
C HIS A 93 -1.05 -10.34 -0.28
N LEU A 94 -1.31 -9.05 -0.20
CA LEU A 94 -0.30 -8.03 -0.47
C LEU A 94 0.92 -8.20 0.44
N ILE A 95 0.71 -8.40 1.73
CA ILE A 95 1.80 -8.58 2.68
C ILE A 95 2.64 -9.81 2.29
N THR A 96 1.98 -10.90 1.92
CA THR A 96 2.67 -12.13 1.48
C THR A 96 3.51 -11.86 0.23
N VAL A 97 2.95 -11.18 -0.76
CA VAL A 97 3.66 -10.86 -2.01
C VAL A 97 4.90 -10.02 -1.72
N LEU A 98 4.78 -8.99 -0.89
CA LEU A 98 5.90 -8.10 -0.56
C LEU A 98 6.98 -8.84 0.26
N ALA A 99 6.58 -9.68 1.20
CA ALA A 99 7.51 -10.45 2.02
C ALA A 99 8.29 -11.46 1.15
N ASP A 100 7.62 -12.14 0.26
CA ASP A 100 8.26 -13.10 -0.65
C ASP A 100 9.26 -12.40 -1.59
N ALA A 101 8.92 -11.21 -2.08
CA ALA A 101 9.82 -10.43 -2.94
C ALA A 101 11.09 -10.04 -2.18
N GLU A 102 10.98 -9.61 -0.93
CA GLU A 102 12.13 -9.25 -0.10
C GLU A 102 13.00 -10.46 0.20
N LEU A 103 12.42 -11.60 0.53
CA LEU A 103 13.17 -12.83 0.79
C LEU A 103 13.90 -13.30 -0.46
N SER A 104 13.26 -13.23 -1.62
CA SER A 104 13.89 -13.59 -2.89
C SER A 104 15.07 -12.72 -3.21
N GLN A 105 14.97 -11.42 -2.94
CA GLN A 105 16.07 -10.50 -3.18
C GLN A 105 17.24 -10.79 -2.24
N LEU A 106 16.99 -11.05 -0.98
CA LEU A 106 18.04 -11.43 -0.02
C LEU A 106 18.73 -12.72 -0.44
N ALA A 107 18.00 -13.69 -0.94
CA ALA A 107 18.56 -14.96 -1.40
C ALA A 107 19.43 -14.80 -2.64
N ALA A 108 19.19 -13.78 -3.46
CA ALA A 108 19.95 -13.50 -4.67
C ALA A 108 21.27 -12.78 -4.42
N GLU A 109 21.42 -12.20 -3.24
CA GLU A 109 22.65 -11.52 -2.83
C GLU A 109 23.67 -12.54 -2.31
#